data_620a924314c63f072e6380088c6ba70c
#
_entry.id   620a924314c63f072e6380088c6ba70c
#
_cell.length_a   1.000
_cell.length_b   1.000
_cell.length_c   1.000
_cell.angle_alpha   90.00
_cell.angle_beta   90.00
_cell.angle_gamma   90.00
#
_symmetry.space_group_name_H-M   'P 1'
#
loop_
_entity.id
_entity.type
_entity.pdbx_description
1 polymer ?
#
loop_
_entity_poly.entity_id
_entity_poly.type
_entity_poly.pdbx_seq_one_letter_code
_entity_poly.pdbx_strand_id
1 'polypeptide(L)' 'MDREVELVVALDGDEIVVTKPGTLLLLAYQKSVDEPRLILTRSSITRTRSTTAITEFREQALQAAVAKARELGWPV' A
#
# COMPACT_ATOMS: atom_id res chain seq x y z
N MET A 1 10.44 -9.99 20.62
CA MET A 1 10.60 -9.46 19.77
C MET A 1 9.61 -9.17 19.02
N ASP A 2 9.41 -8.20 18.65
CA ASP A 2 8.48 -7.88 17.96
C ASP A 2 8.54 -8.23 16.68
N ARG A 3 7.69 -8.47 16.05
CA ARG A 3 7.63 -8.76 14.87
C ARG A 3 7.00 -7.83 14.14
N GLU A 4 7.52 -6.87 13.77
CA GLU A 4 6.97 -5.97 12.94
C GLU A 4 6.58 -6.52 11.69
N VAL A 5 5.51 -6.23 11.13
CA VAL A 5 5.07 -6.61 9.85
C VAL A 5 5.73 -5.74 8.89
N GLU A 6 6.62 -6.26 8.12
CA GLU A 6 7.28 -5.48 7.16
C GLU A 6 6.53 -5.54 5.88
N LEU A 7 6.23 -4.42 5.26
CA LEU A 7 5.60 -4.37 3.96
C LEU A 7 6.65 -4.05 2.92
N VAL A 8 6.49 -4.62 1.74
CA VAL A 8 7.40 -4.35 0.63
C VAL A 8 6.73 -3.29 -0.23
N VAL A 9 7.41 -2.17 -0.42
CA VAL A 9 6.89 -1.07 -1.21
C VAL A 9 7.77 -0.91 -2.43
N ALA A 10 7.18 -0.95 -3.60
CA ALA A 10 7.93 -0.86 -4.83
C ALA A 10 7.23 0.10 -5.79
N LEU A 11 7.98 0.71 -6.68
CA LEU A 11 7.42 1.58 -7.68
C LEU A 11 7.38 0.80 -8.99
N ASP A 12 6.20 0.70 -9.59
CA ASP A 12 6.05 -0.02 -10.83
C ASP A 12 5.43 0.95 -11.81
N GLY A 13 6.23 1.58 -12.64
CA GLY A 13 5.75 2.60 -13.55
C GLY A 13 5.25 3.79 -12.73
N ASP A 14 3.97 4.07 -12.84
CA ASP A 14 3.37 5.16 -12.09
C ASP A 14 2.62 4.68 -10.87
N GLU A 15 2.79 3.44 -10.49
CA GLU A 15 2.08 2.89 -9.35
C GLU A 15 3.01 2.58 -8.21
N ILE A 16 2.57 2.85 -7.00
CA ILE A 16 3.27 2.40 -5.81
C ILE A 16 2.58 1.14 -5.36
N VAL A 17 3.28 0.03 -5.38
CA VAL A 17 2.71 -1.26 -5.07
C VAL A 17 3.18 -1.68 -3.68
N VAL A 18 2.24 -1.99 -2.81
CA VAL A 18 2.55 -2.41 -1.46
C VAL A 18 2.06 -3.84 -1.28
N THR A 19 2.97 -4.71 -0.87
CA THR A 19 2.62 -6.11 -0.64
C THR A 19 3.05 -6.51 0.75
N LYS A 20 2.42 -7.54 1.25
CA LYS A 20 2.78 -8.09 2.55
C LYS A 20 3.42 -9.44 2.30
N PRO A 21 4.72 -9.59 2.58
CA PRO A 21 5.41 -10.84 2.31
C PRO A 21 4.78 -12.01 3.06
N GLY A 22 4.75 -13.15 2.43
CA GLY A 22 4.16 -14.33 3.03
C GLY A 22 2.66 -14.39 2.86
N THR A 23 2.07 -13.43 2.17
CA THR A 23 0.64 -13.43 1.90
C THR A 23 0.42 -13.01 0.46
N LEU A 24 -0.84 -13.06 0.02
CA LEU A 24 -1.16 -12.60 -1.31
C LEU A 24 -1.86 -11.24 -1.27
N LEU A 25 -1.64 -10.48 -0.21
CA LEU A 25 -2.24 -9.17 -0.09
C LEU A 25 -1.42 -8.15 -0.87
N LEU A 26 -2.09 -7.35 -1.66
CA LEU A 26 -1.45 -6.35 -2.49
C LEU A 26 -2.36 -5.17 -2.70
N LEU A 27 -1.82 -3.98 -2.57
CA LEU A 27 -2.55 -2.76 -2.91
C LEU A 27 -1.63 -1.89 -3.74
N ALA A 28 -2.17 -1.27 -4.77
CA ALA A 28 -1.40 -0.41 -5.66
C ALA A 28 -2.09 0.94 -5.74
N TYR A 29 -1.29 2.00 -5.71
CA TYR A 29 -1.80 3.35 -5.70
C TYR A 29 -1.13 4.18 -6.78
N GLN A 30 -1.87 5.16 -7.30
CA GLN A 30 -1.29 6.14 -8.21
C GLN A 30 -1.62 7.52 -7.69
N LYS A 31 -0.87 8.52 -8.10
CA LYS A 31 -1.21 9.86 -7.68
C LYS A 31 -2.41 10.34 -8.48
N SER A 32 -3.23 11.15 -7.86
CA SER A 32 -4.39 11.70 -8.53
C SER A 32 -3.95 12.80 -9.48
N VAL A 33 -4.65 12.95 -10.58
CA VAL A 33 -4.37 14.00 -11.53
C VAL A 33 -4.85 15.33 -10.99
N ASP A 34 -5.96 15.31 -10.28
CA ASP A 34 -6.59 16.54 -9.83
C ASP A 34 -6.34 16.96 -8.41
N GLU A 35 -5.97 16.05 -7.56
CA GLU A 35 -5.85 16.32 -6.14
C GLU A 35 -4.57 15.76 -5.59
N PRO A 36 -4.02 16.36 -4.55
CA PRO A 36 -2.77 15.86 -3.95
C PRO A 36 -3.05 14.66 -3.05
N ARG A 37 -3.41 13.56 -3.64
CA ARG A 37 -3.68 12.36 -2.87
C ARG A 37 -3.43 11.13 -3.73
N LEU A 38 -3.41 9.99 -3.10
CA LEU A 38 -3.23 8.74 -3.81
C LEU A 38 -4.58 8.10 -4.07
N ILE A 39 -4.66 7.40 -5.19
CA ILE A 39 -5.86 6.70 -5.58
C ILE A 39 -5.51 5.23 -5.66
N LEU A 40 -6.34 4.39 -5.05
CA LEU A 40 -6.14 2.95 -5.11
C LEU A 40 -6.52 2.49 -6.52
N THR A 41 -5.57 1.93 -7.24
CA THR A 41 -5.82 1.50 -8.61
C THR A 41 -5.96 -0.01 -8.74
N ARG A 42 -5.36 -0.78 -7.84
CA ARG A 42 -5.49 -2.23 -7.89
C ARG A 42 -5.48 -2.75 -6.48
N SER A 43 -6.19 -3.81 -6.26
CA SER A 43 -6.12 -4.47 -4.97
C SER A 43 -6.29 -5.96 -5.20
N SER A 44 -5.56 -6.74 -4.45
CA SER A 44 -5.68 -8.18 -4.49
C SER A 44 -5.65 -8.61 -3.04
N ILE A 45 -6.79 -9.00 -2.51
CA ILE A 45 -6.88 -9.38 -1.13
C ILE A 45 -7.37 -10.79 -1.08
N THR A 46 -6.49 -11.68 -0.65
CA THR A 46 -6.82 -13.07 -0.60
C THR A 46 -7.80 -13.29 0.51
N ARG A 47 -8.66 -14.24 0.33
CA ARG A 47 -9.60 -14.58 1.35
C ARG A 47 -8.85 -14.86 2.64
N THR A 48 -9.23 -14.23 3.70
CA THR A 48 -8.60 -14.44 4.97
C THR A 48 -9.69 -14.51 6.00
N ARG A 49 -9.41 -15.14 7.13
CA ARG A 49 -10.41 -15.26 8.14
C ARG A 49 -10.49 -14.03 9.00
N SER A 50 -9.53 -13.16 8.93
CA SER A 50 -9.48 -12.02 9.83
C SER A 50 -9.76 -10.72 9.10
N THR A 51 -10.88 -10.13 9.38
CA THR A 51 -11.21 -8.82 8.85
C THR A 51 -10.26 -7.78 9.44
N THR A 52 -9.86 -7.98 10.69
CA THR A 52 -8.93 -7.07 11.34
C THR A 52 -7.59 -7.05 10.61
N ALA A 53 -7.12 -8.19 10.16
CA ALA A 53 -5.85 -8.26 9.44
C ALA A 53 -5.93 -7.48 8.15
N ILE A 54 -7.05 -7.54 7.45
CA ILE A 54 -7.22 -6.81 6.21
C ILE A 54 -7.26 -5.32 6.48
N THR A 55 -7.97 -4.90 7.51
CA THR A 55 -8.06 -3.49 7.85
C THR A 55 -6.70 -2.94 8.24
N GLU A 56 -5.95 -3.69 9.03
CA GLU A 56 -4.63 -3.25 9.43
C GLU A 56 -3.69 -3.16 8.23
N PHE A 57 -3.79 -4.12 7.33
CA PHE A 57 -2.96 -4.09 6.14
C PHE A 57 -3.27 -2.85 5.31
N ARG A 58 -4.54 -2.51 5.14
CA ARG A 58 -4.92 -1.36 4.36
C ARG A 58 -4.37 -0.07 4.95
N GLU A 59 -4.46 0.05 6.27
CA GLU A 59 -3.95 1.25 6.92
C GLU A 59 -2.45 1.36 6.81
N GLN A 60 -1.76 0.26 7.05
CA GLN A 60 -0.32 0.27 6.97
C GLN A 60 0.15 0.49 5.54
N ALA A 61 -0.56 -0.11 4.58
CA ALA A 61 -0.19 0.04 3.18
C ALA A 61 -0.37 1.48 2.73
N LEU A 62 -1.44 2.13 3.14
CA LEU A 62 -1.66 3.51 2.77
C LEU A 62 -0.56 4.39 3.33
N GLN A 63 -0.21 4.20 4.59
CA GLN A 63 0.85 4.98 5.21
C GLN A 63 2.18 4.75 4.50
N ALA A 64 2.47 3.51 4.17
CA ALA A 64 3.72 3.19 3.47
C ALA A 64 3.72 3.80 2.07
N ALA A 65 2.57 3.78 1.39
CA ALA A 65 2.47 4.34 0.05
C ALA A 65 2.63 5.85 0.09
N VAL A 66 2.04 6.51 1.08
CA VAL A 66 2.16 7.96 1.21
C VAL A 66 3.61 8.34 1.48
N ALA A 67 4.27 7.59 2.35
CA ALA A 67 5.68 7.87 2.65
C ALA A 67 6.53 7.71 1.39
N LYS A 68 6.27 6.68 0.61
CA LYS A 68 7.01 6.47 -0.62
C LYS A 68 6.73 7.57 -1.63
N ALA A 69 5.47 7.99 -1.72
CA ALA A 69 5.09 9.05 -2.65
C ALA A 69 5.82 10.35 -2.30
N ARG A 70 5.93 10.65 -1.00
CA ARG A 70 6.63 11.86 -0.58
C ARG A 70 8.11 11.76 -0.90
N GLU A 71 8.67 10.56 -0.76
CA GLU A 71 10.05 10.35 -1.11
C GLU A 71 10.26 10.61 -2.59
N LEU A 72 9.30 10.29 -3.43
CA LEU A 72 9.38 10.47 -4.87
C LEU A 72 9.03 11.91 -5.29
N GLY A 73 8.59 12.73 -4.35
CA GLY A 73 8.23 14.08 -4.67
C GLY A 73 6.81 14.23 -5.18
N TRP A 74 5.98 13.24 -4.98
CA TRP A 74 4.60 13.33 -5.43
C TRP A 74 3.81 14.25 -4.50
N PRO A 75 2.84 14.99 -5.03
CA PRO A 75 2.04 15.88 -4.21
C PRO A 75 0.92 15.12 -3.49
N VAL A 76 1.23 14.58 -2.36
CA VAL A 76 0.24 13.84 -1.57
C VAL A 76 0.24 14.32 -0.13
#